data_f4f64be610d441d6e151bc0bc34ae88c
#
_entry.id   f4f64be610d441d6e151bc0bc34ae88c
#
_cell.length_a   1.000
_cell.length_b   1.000
_cell.length_c   1.000
_cell.angle_alpha   90.00
_cell.angle_beta   90.00
_cell.angle_gamma   90.00
#
_symmetry.space_group_name_H-M   'P 1'
#
loop_
_entity.id
_entity.type
_entity.pdbx_description
1 polymer ?
#
loop_
_entity_poly.entity_id
_entity_poly.type
_entity_poly.pdbx_seq_one_letter_code
_entity_poly.pdbx_strand_id
1 'polypeptide(L)'
;MNYERTFIMRWFKQSPFKLLAPLLFLLLALLFLVSYPRKKENYGVFLGLSMTPDGAEEGLHSDDKETDQLVFLSQYKTVVLSPGSFTKENLLYLHRAGTKAYAYINVGALENYAPEYSRFKALSLAPYENWEDEAWIDVSNQEWQNYITENVAEEIAELGFDGFFLDNFDVYYQFPKDEIYQGLHTVLNNLQKYKMPIILNGGDSFVSRALEEDSSRLLFQGVNQEDVFTSYNFDTDTSSEQDPDTRSYYQDYLEKAKSAGLSVYILEYMADAKLSKEISAYCKEKQFQWYNAAGIFLTAGKA
;
A
#
# COMPACT_ATOMS: atom_id res chain seq x y z
N MET A 1 42.37 33.01 62.04
CA MET A 1 41.33 32.03 61.64
C MET A 1 40.51 32.54 60.47
N ASN A 2 41.11 32.76 59.31
CA ASN A 2 40.43 33.32 58.12
C ASN A 2 41.17 32.97 56.77
N TYR A 3 41.85 31.83 56.71
CA TYR A 3 42.62 31.47 55.48
C TYR A 3 42.04 30.26 54.69
N GLU A 4 41.07 29.51 55.24
CA GLU A 4 40.58 28.29 54.59
C GLU A 4 39.32 28.51 53.70
N ARG A 5 38.59 29.60 53.87
CA ARG A 5 37.36 29.84 53.08
C ARG A 5 37.61 30.34 51.63
N THR A 6 38.81 30.85 51.35
CA THR A 6 39.11 31.44 50.02
C THR A 6 39.63 30.41 49.01
N PHE A 7 40.10 29.26 49.46
CA PHE A 7 40.64 28.22 48.57
C PHE A 7 39.58 27.37 47.90
N ILE A 8 38.49 27.08 48.66
CA ILE A 8 37.39 26.22 48.16
C ILE A 8 36.55 26.94 47.07
N MET A 9 36.39 28.28 47.18
CA MET A 9 35.61 29.02 46.18
C MET A 9 36.35 29.21 44.84
N ARG A 10 37.68 29.10 44.77
CA ARG A 10 38.45 29.20 43.54
C ARG A 10 38.46 27.93 42.73
N TRP A 11 38.29 26.75 43.35
CA TRP A 11 38.29 25.46 42.67
C TRP A 11 37.02 25.21 41.89
N PHE A 12 35.86 25.76 42.35
CA PHE A 12 34.58 25.66 41.65
C PHE A 12 34.47 26.57 40.41
N LYS A 13 35.36 27.54 40.22
CA LYS A 13 35.30 28.46 39.04
C LYS A 13 35.99 27.92 37.78
N GLN A 14 36.76 26.84 37.86
CA GLN A 14 37.48 26.25 36.75
C GLN A 14 37.20 24.76 36.54
N SER A 15 36.08 24.27 37.02
CA SER A 15 35.72 22.88 36.84
C SER A 15 35.27 22.63 35.38
N PRO A 16 35.90 21.69 34.65
CA PRO A 16 35.51 21.30 33.28
C PRO A 16 34.07 20.74 33.24
N PHE A 17 33.48 20.45 34.38
CA PHE A 17 32.07 20.01 34.53
C PHE A 17 31.04 21.05 34.03
N LYS A 18 31.36 22.34 33.95
CA LYS A 18 30.43 23.36 33.47
C LYS A 18 30.21 23.30 31.96
N LEU A 19 31.14 22.72 31.22
CA LEU A 19 31.02 22.50 29.77
C LEU A 19 30.55 21.08 29.42
N LEU A 20 30.81 20.10 30.30
CA LEU A 20 30.39 18.71 30.11
C LEU A 20 28.86 18.52 30.31
N ALA A 21 28.25 19.20 31.24
CA ALA A 21 26.81 19.07 31.51
C ALA A 21 25.92 19.52 30.33
N PRO A 22 26.14 20.72 29.70
CA PRO A 22 25.37 21.11 28.51
C PRO A 22 25.69 20.21 27.30
N LEU A 23 26.95 19.72 27.15
CA LEU A 23 27.30 18.78 26.06
C LEU A 23 26.59 17.43 26.23
N LEU A 24 26.54 16.90 27.45
CA LEU A 24 25.82 15.68 27.77
C LEU A 24 24.31 15.83 27.58
N PHE A 25 23.76 17.00 27.95
CA PHE A 25 22.36 17.31 27.72
C PHE A 25 22.03 17.45 26.23
N LEU A 26 22.92 18.06 25.45
CA LEU A 26 22.82 18.14 23.98
C LEU A 26 22.89 16.75 23.33
N LEU A 27 23.80 15.91 23.81
CA LEU A 27 23.95 14.53 23.33
C LEU A 27 22.71 13.68 23.68
N LEU A 28 22.17 13.81 24.90
CA LEU A 28 20.96 13.14 25.33
C LEU A 28 19.72 13.68 24.57
N ALA A 29 19.66 14.98 24.32
CA ALA A 29 18.60 15.59 23.50
C ALA A 29 18.69 15.14 22.01
N LEU A 30 19.91 15.03 21.45
CA LEU A 30 20.15 14.47 20.13
C LEU A 30 19.77 12.98 20.08
N LEU A 31 20.19 12.20 21.08
CA LEU A 31 19.79 10.79 21.21
C LEU A 31 18.27 10.65 21.36
N PHE A 32 17.63 11.54 22.13
CA PHE A 32 16.17 11.56 22.29
C PHE A 32 15.47 11.93 20.97
N LEU A 33 15.98 12.90 20.21
CA LEU A 33 15.44 13.29 18.90
C LEU A 33 15.63 12.20 17.83
N VAL A 34 16.76 11.47 17.89
CA VAL A 34 17.03 10.33 17.00
C VAL A 34 16.22 9.09 17.42
N SER A 35 15.93 8.93 18.71
CA SER A 35 15.19 7.77 19.27
C SER A 35 13.68 8.00 19.32
N TYR A 36 13.19 9.21 19.01
CA TYR A 36 11.74 9.44 18.98
C TYR A 36 11.19 8.79 17.71
N PRO A 37 10.41 7.71 17.79
CA PRO A 37 9.85 7.07 16.61
C PRO A 37 8.94 8.10 15.91
N ARG A 38 9.34 8.53 14.71
CA ARG A 38 8.45 9.35 13.88
C ARG A 38 7.14 8.58 13.73
N LYS A 39 6.01 9.26 13.96
CA LYS A 39 4.70 8.66 13.78
C LYS A 39 4.60 8.21 12.32
N LYS A 40 4.54 6.88 12.13
CA LYS A 40 4.38 6.31 10.81
C LYS A 40 3.01 6.64 10.23
N GLU A 41 2.97 6.89 8.95
CA GLU A 41 1.74 6.87 8.17
C GLU A 41 1.17 5.45 8.20
N ASN A 42 -0.16 5.34 8.14
CA ASN A 42 -0.76 4.02 8.30
C ASN A 42 -0.69 3.17 7.04
N TYR A 43 -0.84 3.79 5.86
CA TYR A 43 -1.04 3.11 4.58
C TYR A 43 -0.46 3.92 3.42
N GLY A 44 0.04 3.24 2.38
CA GLY A 44 0.45 3.84 1.12
C GLY A 44 0.51 2.81 0.00
N VAL A 45 0.26 3.23 -1.23
CA VAL A 45 0.28 2.40 -2.44
C VAL A 45 1.31 2.98 -3.41
N PHE A 46 2.27 2.15 -3.85
CA PHE A 46 3.45 2.58 -4.60
C PHE A 46 3.77 1.58 -5.73
N LEU A 47 2.84 1.41 -6.66
CA LEU A 47 2.98 0.44 -7.76
C LEU A 47 3.98 0.89 -8.83
N GLY A 48 4.12 2.20 -9.04
CA GLY A 48 5.08 2.78 -9.97
C GLY A 48 6.47 3.01 -9.38
N LEU A 49 6.73 2.56 -8.13
CA LEU A 49 8.05 2.67 -7.54
C LEU A 49 8.92 1.50 -7.95
N SER A 50 10.02 1.77 -8.67
CA SER A 50 11.01 0.77 -9.05
C SER A 50 12.28 0.91 -8.24
N MET A 51 12.75 -0.20 -7.66
CA MET A 51 14.04 -0.30 -6.96
C MET A 51 15.20 -0.56 -7.92
N THR A 52 14.89 -1.07 -9.12
CA THR A 52 15.88 -1.23 -10.19
C THR A 52 16.07 0.09 -10.93
N PRO A 53 17.30 0.54 -11.22
CA PRO A 53 17.49 1.74 -12.01
C PRO A 53 17.05 1.50 -13.46
N ASP A 54 15.88 1.99 -13.85
CA ASP A 54 15.57 2.14 -15.26
C ASP A 54 16.48 3.22 -15.83
N GLY A 55 17.39 2.80 -16.75
CA GLY A 55 18.27 3.68 -17.50
C GLY A 55 19.17 4.51 -16.58
N ALA A 56 20.21 3.90 -16.04
CA ALA A 56 21.25 4.61 -15.31
C ALA A 56 21.82 5.73 -16.20
N GLU A 57 21.45 6.98 -15.95
CA GLU A 57 22.33 8.09 -16.27
C GLU A 57 23.62 7.83 -15.50
N GLU A 58 24.70 7.61 -16.24
CA GLU A 58 26.03 7.40 -15.70
C GLU A 58 26.37 8.55 -14.75
N GLY A 59 26.36 8.29 -13.44
CA GLY A 59 26.87 9.27 -12.47
C GLY A 59 26.24 9.32 -11.08
N LEU A 60 25.06 8.78 -10.82
CA LEU A 60 24.56 8.64 -9.45
C LEU A 60 24.76 7.20 -8.96
N HIS A 61 25.33 7.04 -7.77
CA HIS A 61 25.45 5.74 -7.12
C HIS A 61 24.05 5.15 -6.92
N SER A 62 23.76 4.01 -7.56
CA SER A 62 22.49 3.28 -7.47
C SER A 62 22.06 2.97 -6.02
N ASP A 63 23.03 2.75 -5.16
CA ASP A 63 22.87 2.39 -3.76
C ASP A 63 22.22 3.52 -2.91
N ASP A 64 22.52 4.79 -3.22
CA ASP A 64 21.97 5.93 -2.48
C ASP A 64 20.47 6.10 -2.78
N LYS A 65 20.05 5.96 -4.05
CA LYS A 65 18.63 6.09 -4.45
C LYS A 65 17.78 4.96 -3.88
N GLU A 66 18.27 3.73 -3.93
CA GLU A 66 17.60 2.57 -3.33
C GLU A 66 17.42 2.76 -1.82
N THR A 67 18.47 3.20 -1.13
CA THR A 67 18.41 3.49 0.31
C THR A 67 17.40 4.58 0.63
N ASP A 68 17.34 5.67 -0.13
CA ASP A 68 16.37 6.75 0.07
C ASP A 68 14.93 6.28 -0.13
N GLN A 69 14.67 5.42 -1.12
CA GLN A 69 13.35 4.83 -1.36
C GLN A 69 12.93 3.90 -0.21
N LEU A 70 13.82 3.06 0.28
CA LEU A 70 13.54 2.19 1.44
C LEU A 70 13.28 3.00 2.71
N VAL A 71 14.06 4.08 2.94
CA VAL A 71 13.82 5.03 4.04
C VAL A 71 12.45 5.68 3.90
N PHE A 72 12.06 6.09 2.69
CA PHE A 72 10.72 6.64 2.43
C PHE A 72 9.62 5.63 2.74
N LEU A 73 9.68 4.42 2.19
CA LEU A 73 8.69 3.36 2.43
C LEU A 73 8.61 2.98 3.92
N SER A 74 9.74 3.03 4.63
CA SER A 74 9.80 2.72 6.06
C SER A 74 9.01 3.70 6.95
N GLN A 75 8.56 4.83 6.40
CA GLN A 75 7.70 5.78 7.10
C GLN A 75 6.23 5.33 7.18
N TYR A 76 5.87 4.25 6.50
CA TYR A 76 4.54 3.66 6.49
C TYR A 76 4.48 2.38 7.35
N LYS A 77 3.29 2.09 7.91
CA LYS A 77 3.03 0.82 8.59
C LYS A 77 2.71 -0.29 7.60
N THR A 78 1.98 0.06 6.54
CA THR A 78 1.58 -0.84 5.46
C THR A 78 1.82 -0.17 4.13
N VAL A 79 2.49 -0.87 3.22
CA VAL A 79 2.71 -0.44 1.84
C VAL A 79 2.24 -1.52 0.87
N VAL A 80 1.71 -1.09 -0.26
CA VAL A 80 1.41 -1.96 -1.41
C VAL A 80 2.44 -1.68 -2.50
N LEU A 81 3.06 -2.73 -3.03
CA LEU A 81 4.22 -2.64 -3.93
C LEU A 81 4.06 -3.60 -5.10
N SER A 82 4.60 -3.23 -6.27
CA SER A 82 4.80 -4.15 -7.40
C SER A 82 5.94 -5.11 -7.10
N PRO A 83 5.70 -6.43 -7.00
CA PRO A 83 6.69 -7.38 -6.46
C PRO A 83 7.96 -7.48 -7.28
N GLY A 84 7.88 -7.39 -8.61
CA GLY A 84 9.02 -7.54 -9.52
C GLY A 84 10.15 -6.52 -9.35
N SER A 85 9.90 -5.44 -8.59
CA SER A 85 10.88 -4.38 -8.33
C SER A 85 11.62 -4.55 -6.99
N PHE A 86 11.30 -5.57 -6.18
CA PHE A 86 11.82 -5.69 -4.83
C PHE A 86 12.57 -7.02 -4.62
N THR A 87 13.66 -6.96 -3.85
CA THR A 87 14.44 -8.13 -3.41
C THR A 87 14.04 -8.56 -1.99
N LYS A 88 14.48 -9.76 -1.58
CA LYS A 88 14.34 -10.22 -0.19
C LYS A 88 15.01 -9.27 0.80
N GLU A 89 16.13 -8.69 0.45
CA GLU A 89 16.90 -7.75 1.26
C GLU A 89 16.10 -6.45 1.49
N ASN A 90 15.43 -5.95 0.46
CA ASN A 90 14.56 -4.79 0.55
C ASN A 90 13.41 -5.04 1.54
N LEU A 91 12.74 -6.19 1.42
CA LEU A 91 11.64 -6.57 2.33
C LEU A 91 12.13 -6.76 3.76
N LEU A 92 13.29 -7.38 3.97
CA LEU A 92 13.91 -7.49 5.30
C LEU A 92 14.22 -6.12 5.92
N TYR A 93 14.65 -5.14 5.11
CA TYR A 93 14.84 -3.77 5.58
C TYR A 93 13.52 -3.17 6.07
N LEU A 94 12.45 -3.28 5.27
CA LEU A 94 11.11 -2.79 5.63
C LEU A 94 10.57 -3.46 6.90
N HIS A 95 10.74 -4.77 7.02
CA HIS A 95 10.32 -5.53 8.21
C HIS A 95 11.06 -5.07 9.47
N ARG A 96 12.39 -4.86 9.39
CA ARG A 96 13.17 -4.33 10.53
C ARG A 96 12.72 -2.94 10.93
N ALA A 97 12.26 -2.15 9.98
CA ALA A 97 11.65 -0.85 10.25
C ALA A 97 10.21 -0.98 10.80
N GLY A 98 9.59 -2.17 10.81
CA GLY A 98 8.21 -2.41 11.24
C GLY A 98 7.17 -1.97 10.19
N THR A 99 7.52 -2.07 8.91
CA THR A 99 6.64 -1.85 7.76
C THR A 99 6.22 -3.20 7.19
N LYS A 100 4.93 -3.39 6.94
CA LYS A 100 4.37 -4.53 6.23
C LYS A 100 4.27 -4.21 4.75
N ALA A 101 4.70 -5.14 3.90
CA ALA A 101 4.63 -5.03 2.46
C ALA A 101 3.62 -6.02 1.87
N TYR A 102 2.61 -5.52 1.18
CA TYR A 102 1.65 -6.31 0.41
C TYR A 102 2.03 -6.28 -1.06
N ALA A 103 2.02 -7.44 -1.70
CA ALA A 103 2.32 -7.55 -3.12
C ALA A 103 1.07 -7.36 -3.96
N TYR A 104 1.15 -6.47 -4.94
CA TYR A 104 0.14 -6.30 -5.97
C TYR A 104 0.09 -7.51 -6.90
N ILE A 105 -1.11 -7.97 -7.22
CA ILE A 105 -1.37 -9.00 -8.23
C ILE A 105 -2.60 -8.56 -9.04
N ASN A 106 -2.44 -8.41 -10.35
CA ASN A 106 -3.56 -8.22 -11.28
C ASN A 106 -4.24 -9.58 -11.52
N VAL A 107 -5.44 -9.78 -10.98
CA VAL A 107 -6.19 -11.03 -11.06
C VAL A 107 -7.21 -11.01 -12.20
N GLY A 108 -7.88 -9.88 -12.39
CA GLY A 108 -9.01 -9.75 -13.31
C GLY A 108 -8.68 -9.18 -14.69
N ALA A 109 -7.43 -8.73 -14.90
CA ALA A 109 -6.99 -8.23 -16.19
C ALA A 109 -5.61 -8.77 -16.57
N LEU A 110 -5.25 -8.64 -17.83
CA LEU A 110 -3.98 -9.08 -18.41
C LEU A 110 -3.36 -7.94 -19.18
N GLU A 111 -2.16 -7.51 -18.75
CA GLU A 111 -1.38 -6.49 -19.44
C GLU A 111 -0.68 -7.07 -20.68
N ASN A 112 -0.68 -6.32 -21.80
CA ASN A 112 -0.12 -6.79 -23.07
C ASN A 112 1.43 -6.86 -23.06
N TYR A 113 2.07 -6.19 -22.09
CA TYR A 113 3.52 -6.22 -21.86
C TYR A 113 3.96 -7.29 -20.85
N ALA A 114 3.01 -7.97 -20.21
CA ALA A 114 3.32 -9.06 -19.28
C ALA A 114 4.04 -10.21 -20.01
N PRO A 115 5.07 -10.83 -19.41
CA PRO A 115 5.81 -11.92 -20.02
C PRO A 115 4.91 -13.07 -20.48
N GLU A 116 3.83 -13.37 -19.76
CA GLU A 116 2.85 -14.41 -20.00
C GLU A 116 1.72 -14.02 -20.96
N TYR A 117 1.69 -12.78 -21.46
CA TYR A 117 0.65 -12.31 -22.36
C TYR A 117 0.39 -13.28 -23.52
N SER A 118 1.46 -13.75 -24.18
CA SER A 118 1.34 -14.67 -25.30
C SER A 118 0.64 -15.97 -24.94
N ARG A 119 0.74 -16.42 -23.71
CA ARG A 119 0.10 -17.66 -23.18
C ARG A 119 -1.39 -17.45 -22.92
N PHE A 120 -1.76 -16.30 -22.38
CA PHE A 120 -3.12 -16.08 -21.86
C PHE A 120 -3.99 -15.13 -22.68
N LYS A 121 -3.47 -14.45 -23.68
CA LYS A 121 -4.24 -13.49 -24.51
C LYS A 121 -5.51 -14.06 -25.13
N ALA A 122 -5.59 -15.38 -25.34
CA ALA A 122 -6.80 -16.02 -25.85
C ALA A 122 -7.94 -16.09 -24.81
N LEU A 123 -7.66 -15.80 -23.55
CA LEU A 123 -8.63 -15.71 -22.44
C LEU A 123 -9.18 -14.29 -22.26
N SER A 124 -8.72 -13.30 -23.06
CA SER A 124 -9.23 -11.94 -22.95
C SER A 124 -10.71 -11.88 -23.32
N LEU A 125 -11.49 -11.21 -22.48
CA LEU A 125 -12.94 -11.05 -22.61
C LEU A 125 -13.31 -9.76 -23.36
N ALA A 126 -12.65 -8.65 -23.02
CA ALA A 126 -12.81 -7.33 -23.65
C ALA A 126 -11.60 -6.45 -23.34
N PRO A 127 -11.35 -5.37 -24.12
CA PRO A 127 -10.41 -4.32 -23.73
C PRO A 127 -10.79 -3.72 -22.38
N TYR A 128 -9.79 -3.32 -21.59
CA TYR A 128 -10.00 -2.61 -20.33
C TYR A 128 -10.19 -1.10 -20.62
N GLU A 129 -11.20 -0.49 -20.01
CA GLU A 129 -11.46 0.94 -20.15
C GLU A 129 -10.33 1.75 -19.48
N ASN A 130 -9.90 2.82 -20.12
CA ASN A 130 -8.85 3.74 -19.67
C ASN A 130 -7.41 3.17 -19.60
N TRP A 131 -7.22 1.87 -19.81
CA TRP A 131 -5.91 1.23 -19.87
C TRP A 131 -5.75 0.45 -21.17
N GLU A 132 -5.28 1.16 -22.23
CA GLU A 132 -5.19 0.59 -23.60
C GLU A 132 -4.29 -0.65 -23.70
N ASP A 133 -3.38 -0.81 -22.71
CA ASP A 133 -2.44 -1.91 -22.63
C ASP A 133 -3.01 -3.13 -21.87
N GLU A 134 -4.26 -3.08 -21.43
CA GLU A 134 -4.89 -4.14 -20.64
C GLU A 134 -6.17 -4.69 -21.27
N ALA A 135 -6.50 -5.91 -20.91
CA ALA A 135 -7.76 -6.55 -21.24
C ALA A 135 -8.31 -7.33 -20.05
N TRP A 136 -9.62 -7.24 -19.82
CA TRP A 136 -10.32 -8.12 -18.88
C TRP A 136 -10.09 -9.58 -19.26
N ILE A 137 -9.80 -10.44 -18.27
CA ILE A 137 -9.48 -11.86 -18.49
C ILE A 137 -10.54 -12.79 -17.90
N ASP A 138 -10.71 -13.96 -18.53
CA ASP A 138 -11.59 -15.03 -18.03
C ASP A 138 -10.97 -15.73 -16.80
N VAL A 139 -11.31 -15.22 -15.62
CA VAL A 139 -10.85 -15.77 -14.33
C VAL A 139 -11.49 -17.12 -13.99
N SER A 140 -12.48 -17.60 -14.76
CA SER A 140 -13.04 -18.95 -14.60
C SER A 140 -12.13 -20.03 -15.17
N ASN A 141 -11.16 -19.66 -16.00
CA ASN A 141 -10.21 -20.57 -16.60
C ASN A 141 -9.22 -21.12 -15.57
N GLN A 142 -9.13 -22.45 -15.47
CA GLN A 142 -8.28 -23.12 -14.49
C GLN A 142 -6.78 -22.86 -14.71
N GLU A 143 -6.34 -22.72 -15.96
CA GLU A 143 -4.93 -22.46 -16.26
C GLU A 143 -4.49 -21.08 -15.77
N TRP A 144 -5.37 -20.07 -15.89
CA TRP A 144 -5.16 -18.74 -15.32
C TRP A 144 -5.16 -18.78 -13.80
N GLN A 145 -6.13 -19.44 -13.18
CA GLN A 145 -6.20 -19.62 -11.73
C GLN A 145 -4.92 -20.26 -11.18
N ASN A 146 -4.46 -21.34 -11.81
CA ASN A 146 -3.22 -22.01 -11.42
C ASN A 146 -2.00 -21.09 -11.59
N TYR A 147 -1.92 -20.33 -12.68
CA TYR A 147 -0.84 -19.38 -12.90
C TYR A 147 -0.77 -18.35 -11.77
N ILE A 148 -1.87 -17.69 -11.43
CA ILE A 148 -1.93 -16.73 -10.33
C ILE A 148 -1.55 -17.36 -9.01
N THR A 149 -2.10 -18.55 -8.70
CA THR A 149 -2.01 -19.14 -7.36
C THR A 149 -0.81 -20.04 -7.12
N GLU A 150 -0.17 -20.57 -8.16
CA GLU A 150 0.95 -21.52 -8.04
C GLU A 150 2.27 -20.92 -8.55
N ASN A 151 2.22 -19.96 -9.49
CA ASN A 151 3.43 -19.33 -9.99
C ASN A 151 3.63 -17.93 -9.33
N VAL A 152 2.70 -16.99 -9.59
CA VAL A 152 2.84 -15.62 -9.10
C VAL A 152 2.84 -15.55 -7.57
N ALA A 153 1.85 -16.18 -6.94
CA ALA A 153 1.74 -16.14 -5.48
C ALA A 153 2.86 -16.89 -4.75
N GLU A 154 3.40 -17.97 -5.34
CA GLU A 154 4.55 -18.70 -4.78
C GLU A 154 5.81 -17.83 -4.79
N GLU A 155 6.11 -17.20 -5.91
CA GLU A 155 7.24 -16.27 -6.02
C GLU A 155 7.15 -15.13 -5.00
N ILE A 156 5.97 -14.51 -4.86
CA ILE A 156 5.71 -13.44 -3.87
C ILE A 156 5.93 -13.95 -2.44
N ALA A 157 5.43 -15.12 -2.11
CA ALA A 157 5.62 -15.71 -0.78
C ALA A 157 7.09 -16.05 -0.51
N GLU A 158 7.83 -16.55 -1.52
CA GLU A 158 9.25 -16.79 -1.42
C GLU A 158 10.10 -15.53 -1.30
N LEU A 159 9.68 -14.43 -1.92
CA LEU A 159 10.32 -13.12 -1.72
C LEU A 159 10.16 -12.61 -0.29
N GLY A 160 9.09 -12.99 0.41
CA GLY A 160 8.84 -12.65 1.80
C GLY A 160 7.90 -11.47 2.00
N PHE A 161 6.98 -11.20 1.08
CA PHE A 161 5.88 -10.26 1.30
C PHE A 161 4.98 -10.71 2.46
N ASP A 162 4.31 -9.77 3.11
CA ASP A 162 3.44 -10.03 4.26
C ASP A 162 2.00 -10.37 3.86
N GLY A 163 1.57 -10.07 2.64
CA GLY A 163 0.21 -10.28 2.17
C GLY A 163 0.06 -10.05 0.67
N PHE A 164 -1.13 -10.34 0.17
CA PHE A 164 -1.52 -10.11 -1.22
C PHE A 164 -2.47 -8.92 -1.31
N PHE A 165 -2.27 -8.09 -2.33
CA PHE A 165 -3.18 -7.02 -2.74
C PHE A 165 -3.68 -7.38 -4.15
N LEU A 166 -4.90 -7.88 -4.22
CA LEU A 166 -5.48 -8.47 -5.43
C LEU A 166 -6.34 -7.45 -6.14
N ASP A 167 -6.00 -7.16 -7.37
CA ASP A 167 -6.65 -6.14 -8.18
C ASP A 167 -7.60 -6.72 -9.22
N ASN A 168 -8.49 -5.85 -9.71
CA ASN A 168 -9.41 -6.11 -10.81
C ASN A 168 -10.47 -7.19 -10.52
N PHE A 169 -10.94 -7.30 -9.28
CA PHE A 169 -12.12 -8.08 -8.95
C PHE A 169 -13.40 -7.50 -9.59
N ASP A 170 -13.30 -6.28 -10.15
CA ASP A 170 -14.30 -5.61 -10.98
C ASP A 170 -14.62 -6.37 -12.28
N VAL A 171 -13.80 -7.34 -12.66
CA VAL A 171 -14.13 -8.28 -13.73
C VAL A 171 -15.49 -8.95 -13.51
N TYR A 172 -15.92 -9.14 -12.26
CA TYR A 172 -17.26 -9.64 -11.96
C TYR A 172 -18.37 -8.60 -12.19
N TYR A 173 -18.10 -7.32 -11.96
CA TYR A 173 -19.03 -6.25 -12.34
C TYR A 173 -19.18 -6.15 -13.86
N GLN A 174 -18.07 -6.22 -14.60
CA GLN A 174 -18.07 -6.16 -16.05
C GLN A 174 -18.74 -7.40 -16.69
N PHE A 175 -18.54 -8.57 -16.09
CA PHE A 175 -19.07 -9.85 -16.56
C PHE A 175 -19.78 -10.55 -15.40
N PRO A 176 -21.05 -10.18 -15.06
CA PRO A 176 -21.76 -10.65 -13.89
C PRO A 176 -22.32 -12.08 -14.09
N LYS A 177 -21.43 -13.04 -14.31
CA LYS A 177 -21.73 -14.44 -14.50
C LYS A 177 -21.25 -15.26 -13.31
N ASP A 178 -21.98 -16.33 -12.98
CA ASP A 178 -21.61 -17.21 -11.86
C ASP A 178 -20.24 -17.86 -12.05
N GLU A 179 -19.85 -18.21 -13.28
CA GLU A 179 -18.53 -18.76 -13.55
C GLU A 179 -17.39 -17.79 -13.21
N ILE A 180 -17.55 -16.49 -13.43
CA ILE A 180 -16.57 -15.46 -13.07
C ILE A 180 -16.51 -15.31 -11.55
N TYR A 181 -17.67 -15.25 -10.87
CA TYR A 181 -17.72 -15.21 -9.41
C TYR A 181 -17.04 -16.42 -8.77
N GLN A 182 -17.35 -17.63 -9.24
CA GLN A 182 -16.74 -18.86 -8.75
C GLN A 182 -15.25 -18.96 -9.09
N GLY A 183 -14.85 -18.39 -10.22
CA GLY A 183 -13.45 -18.30 -10.61
C GLY A 183 -12.63 -17.46 -9.61
N LEU A 184 -13.12 -16.28 -9.25
CA LEU A 184 -12.51 -15.43 -8.22
C LEU A 184 -12.50 -16.11 -6.85
N HIS A 185 -13.57 -16.80 -6.47
CA HIS A 185 -13.62 -17.60 -5.25
C HIS A 185 -12.57 -18.72 -5.25
N THR A 186 -12.36 -19.39 -6.39
CA THR A 186 -11.34 -20.43 -6.53
C THR A 186 -9.94 -19.87 -6.34
N VAL A 187 -9.64 -18.70 -6.92
CA VAL A 187 -8.36 -18.00 -6.71
C VAL A 187 -8.15 -17.71 -5.22
N LEU A 188 -9.14 -17.09 -4.56
CA LEU A 188 -9.06 -16.79 -3.12
C LEU A 188 -8.84 -18.04 -2.26
N ASN A 189 -9.58 -19.12 -2.54
CA ASN A 189 -9.45 -20.37 -1.81
C ASN A 189 -8.06 -21.01 -1.98
N ASN A 190 -7.52 -21.01 -3.19
CA ASN A 190 -6.20 -21.56 -3.48
C ASN A 190 -5.07 -20.75 -2.82
N LEU A 191 -5.24 -19.43 -2.67
CA LEU A 191 -4.28 -18.57 -1.99
C LEU A 191 -4.21 -18.82 -0.47
N GLN A 192 -5.23 -19.43 0.15
CA GLN A 192 -5.22 -19.70 1.59
C GLN A 192 -4.06 -20.61 2.02
N LYS A 193 -3.49 -21.42 1.12
CA LYS A 193 -2.34 -22.28 1.41
C LYS A 193 -1.11 -21.51 1.90
N TYR A 194 -0.96 -20.24 1.49
CA TYR A 194 0.15 -19.37 1.90
C TYR A 194 -0.02 -18.77 3.29
N LYS A 195 -1.24 -18.77 3.85
CA LYS A 195 -1.58 -18.18 5.16
C LYS A 195 -1.22 -16.70 5.25
N MET A 196 -1.24 -16.02 4.14
CA MET A 196 -0.99 -14.59 4.01
C MET A 196 -2.32 -13.83 3.95
N PRO A 197 -2.46 -12.68 4.62
CA PRO A 197 -3.67 -11.87 4.51
C PRO A 197 -3.85 -11.33 3.09
N ILE A 198 -5.10 -11.19 2.69
CA ILE A 198 -5.53 -10.73 1.38
C ILE A 198 -6.32 -9.43 1.52
N ILE A 199 -5.97 -8.42 0.73
CA ILE A 199 -6.74 -7.20 0.52
C ILE A 199 -7.22 -7.22 -0.93
N LEU A 200 -8.51 -7.01 -1.16
CA LEU A 200 -9.08 -6.85 -2.50
C LEU A 200 -9.09 -5.37 -2.87
N ASN A 201 -8.64 -5.03 -4.07
CA ASN A 201 -8.74 -3.70 -4.64
C ASN A 201 -9.91 -3.65 -5.63
N GLY A 202 -10.82 -2.69 -5.44
CA GLY A 202 -12.09 -2.68 -6.17
C GLY A 202 -12.97 -3.88 -5.86
N GLY A 203 -13.79 -4.28 -6.86
CA GLY A 203 -14.62 -5.47 -6.79
C GLY A 203 -15.78 -5.38 -5.79
N ASP A 204 -16.32 -4.19 -5.58
CA ASP A 204 -17.45 -3.93 -4.68
C ASP A 204 -18.63 -4.85 -4.90
N SER A 205 -18.93 -5.16 -6.16
CA SER A 205 -20.01 -6.10 -6.55
C SER A 205 -19.72 -7.54 -6.11
N PHE A 206 -18.46 -7.99 -6.26
CA PHE A 206 -18.02 -9.30 -5.77
C PHE A 206 -18.07 -9.37 -4.24
N VAL A 207 -17.53 -8.36 -3.57
CA VAL A 207 -17.49 -8.30 -2.10
C VAL A 207 -18.90 -8.23 -1.53
N SER A 208 -19.79 -7.39 -2.10
CA SER A 208 -21.18 -7.26 -1.64
C SER A 208 -21.91 -8.59 -1.73
N ARG A 209 -21.77 -9.32 -2.83
CA ARG A 209 -22.34 -10.68 -2.96
C ARG A 209 -21.77 -11.65 -1.92
N ALA A 210 -20.45 -11.64 -1.72
CA ALA A 210 -19.83 -12.51 -0.72
C ALA A 210 -20.31 -12.21 0.72
N LEU A 211 -20.51 -10.93 1.05
CA LEU A 211 -21.08 -10.50 2.33
C LEU A 211 -22.53 -10.95 2.52
N GLU A 212 -23.33 -10.92 1.46
CA GLU A 212 -24.73 -11.36 1.49
C GLU A 212 -24.85 -12.88 1.60
N GLU A 213 -23.98 -13.65 0.93
CA GLU A 213 -24.01 -15.10 0.97
C GLU A 213 -23.57 -15.65 2.34
N ASP A 214 -22.40 -15.28 2.84
CA ASP A 214 -21.94 -15.66 4.19
C ASP A 214 -20.74 -14.80 4.64
N SER A 215 -20.99 -13.73 5.37
CA SER A 215 -19.94 -12.85 5.90
C SER A 215 -18.98 -13.52 6.89
N SER A 216 -19.32 -14.70 7.42
CA SER A 216 -18.45 -15.46 8.35
C SER A 216 -17.39 -16.30 7.66
N ARG A 217 -17.46 -16.45 6.33
CA ARG A 217 -16.57 -17.30 5.51
C ARG A 217 -15.75 -16.55 4.48
N LEU A 218 -15.52 -15.27 4.71
CA LEU A 218 -14.69 -14.47 3.79
C LEU A 218 -13.26 -15.01 3.72
N LEU A 219 -12.75 -15.14 2.50
CA LEU A 219 -11.40 -15.61 2.20
C LEU A 219 -10.38 -14.46 2.09
N PHE A 220 -10.78 -13.25 2.47
CA PHE A 220 -9.97 -12.04 2.47
C PHE A 220 -10.18 -11.24 3.75
N GLN A 221 -9.22 -10.43 4.13
CA GLN A 221 -9.19 -9.70 5.41
C GLN A 221 -9.36 -8.20 5.26
N GLY A 222 -9.33 -7.69 4.05
CA GLY A 222 -9.49 -6.26 3.80
C GLY A 222 -9.99 -5.97 2.41
N VAL A 223 -10.49 -4.73 2.25
CA VAL A 223 -10.88 -4.14 0.98
C VAL A 223 -10.20 -2.79 0.83
N ASN A 224 -9.74 -2.47 -0.36
CA ASN A 224 -9.34 -1.14 -0.78
C ASN A 224 -10.33 -0.64 -1.83
N GLN A 225 -10.75 0.61 -1.72
CA GLN A 225 -11.57 1.27 -2.72
C GLN A 225 -10.88 2.55 -3.17
N GLU A 226 -10.81 2.73 -4.47
CA GLU A 226 -10.28 3.92 -5.10
C GLU A 226 -11.39 4.94 -5.37
N ASP A 227 -11.01 6.23 -5.41
CA ASP A 227 -11.91 7.32 -5.83
C ASP A 227 -13.25 7.37 -5.07
N VAL A 228 -13.20 7.21 -3.74
CA VAL A 228 -14.40 7.34 -2.89
C VAL A 228 -14.82 8.80 -2.75
N PHE A 229 -13.87 9.71 -2.56
CA PHE A 229 -14.08 11.14 -2.38
C PHE A 229 -13.59 11.95 -3.57
N THR A 230 -12.64 11.41 -4.34
CA THR A 230 -12.13 11.97 -5.57
C THR A 230 -12.74 11.27 -6.77
N SER A 231 -12.66 11.88 -7.93
CA SER A 231 -12.95 11.29 -9.22
C SER A 231 -11.85 11.71 -10.18
N TYR A 232 -11.02 10.73 -10.58
CA TYR A 232 -9.91 10.95 -11.49
C TYR A 232 -10.37 10.98 -12.94
N ASN A 233 -9.91 11.98 -13.69
CA ASN A 233 -10.18 12.11 -15.12
C ASN A 233 -8.92 11.75 -15.92
N PHE A 234 -8.95 10.61 -16.60
CA PHE A 234 -7.83 10.07 -17.37
C PHE A 234 -7.49 10.94 -18.61
N ASP A 235 -8.48 11.65 -19.19
CA ASP A 235 -8.24 12.48 -20.40
C ASP A 235 -7.45 13.75 -20.06
N THR A 236 -7.61 14.27 -18.85
CA THR A 236 -7.04 15.58 -18.45
C THR A 236 -5.96 15.46 -17.37
N ASP A 237 -5.70 14.26 -16.85
CA ASP A 237 -4.78 13.98 -15.75
C ASP A 237 -5.07 14.90 -14.53
N THR A 238 -6.35 14.97 -14.16
CA THR A 238 -6.82 15.81 -13.04
C THR A 238 -7.81 15.05 -12.18
N SER A 239 -7.93 15.48 -10.92
CA SER A 239 -8.93 14.95 -10.00
C SER A 239 -9.92 16.05 -9.60
N SER A 240 -11.16 15.66 -9.33
CA SER A 240 -12.23 16.49 -8.80
C SER A 240 -12.92 15.81 -7.61
N GLU A 241 -13.82 16.51 -6.92
CA GLU A 241 -14.67 15.85 -5.92
C GLU A 241 -15.57 14.82 -6.61
N GLN A 242 -15.76 13.66 -5.98
CA GLN A 242 -16.61 12.57 -6.46
C GLN A 242 -18.08 12.99 -6.50
N ASP A 243 -18.81 12.45 -7.46
CA ASP A 243 -20.27 12.56 -7.52
C ASP A 243 -20.90 12.14 -6.18
N PRO A 244 -21.86 12.92 -5.64
CA PRO A 244 -22.42 12.65 -4.32
C PRO A 244 -23.10 11.29 -4.17
N ASP A 245 -23.76 10.78 -5.22
CA ASP A 245 -24.46 9.50 -5.17
C ASP A 245 -23.45 8.34 -5.22
N THR A 246 -22.44 8.44 -6.08
CA THR A 246 -21.31 7.49 -6.16
C THR A 246 -20.52 7.46 -4.85
N ARG A 247 -20.22 8.64 -4.30
CA ARG A 247 -19.56 8.74 -2.99
C ARG A 247 -20.37 8.08 -1.88
N SER A 248 -21.68 8.35 -1.81
CA SER A 248 -22.57 7.74 -0.83
C SER A 248 -22.61 6.23 -0.97
N TYR A 249 -22.67 5.72 -2.20
CA TYR A 249 -22.65 4.29 -2.49
C TYR A 249 -21.38 3.62 -1.95
N TYR A 250 -20.19 4.17 -2.25
CA TYR A 250 -18.95 3.60 -1.75
C TYR A 250 -18.80 3.70 -0.23
N GLN A 251 -19.25 4.80 0.37
CA GLN A 251 -19.25 4.94 1.83
C GLN A 251 -20.12 3.86 2.50
N ASP A 252 -21.34 3.64 2.00
CA ASP A 252 -22.25 2.61 2.51
C ASP A 252 -21.66 1.19 2.34
N TYR A 253 -21.05 0.92 1.19
CA TYR A 253 -20.35 -0.34 0.91
C TYR A 253 -19.21 -0.59 1.90
N LEU A 254 -18.34 0.40 2.08
CA LEU A 254 -17.18 0.30 2.97
C LEU A 254 -17.57 0.17 4.45
N GLU A 255 -18.64 0.83 4.88
CA GLU A 255 -19.18 0.69 6.23
C GLU A 255 -19.77 -0.71 6.47
N LYS A 256 -20.41 -1.32 5.47
CA LYS A 256 -20.85 -2.72 5.52
C LYS A 256 -19.66 -3.67 5.61
N ALA A 257 -18.65 -3.49 4.77
CA ALA A 257 -17.42 -4.28 4.83
C ALA A 257 -16.74 -4.19 6.21
N LYS A 258 -16.64 -2.98 6.77
CA LYS A 258 -16.12 -2.76 8.13
C LYS A 258 -16.94 -3.47 9.20
N SER A 259 -18.26 -3.42 9.09
CA SER A 259 -19.19 -4.06 10.03
C SER A 259 -19.08 -5.59 9.99
N ALA A 260 -18.70 -6.16 8.86
CA ALA A 260 -18.39 -7.57 8.69
C ALA A 260 -16.99 -7.96 9.22
N GLY A 261 -16.23 -7.01 9.78
CA GLY A 261 -14.92 -7.24 10.39
C GLY A 261 -13.72 -7.06 9.46
N LEU A 262 -13.93 -6.61 8.22
CA LEU A 262 -12.86 -6.34 7.28
C LEU A 262 -12.06 -5.07 7.66
N SER A 263 -10.78 -5.08 7.35
CA SER A 263 -9.97 -3.86 7.31
C SER A 263 -10.33 -3.06 6.06
N VAL A 264 -10.54 -1.76 6.22
CA VAL A 264 -10.93 -0.89 5.11
C VAL A 264 -9.82 0.10 4.80
N TYR A 265 -9.48 0.18 3.53
CA TYR A 265 -8.50 1.07 2.96
C TYR A 265 -9.16 1.91 1.87
N ILE A 266 -8.71 3.15 1.72
CA ILE A 266 -9.15 4.08 0.69
C ILE A 266 -7.92 4.64 -0.01
N LEU A 267 -7.92 4.58 -1.33
CA LEU A 267 -6.92 5.21 -2.18
C LEU A 267 -7.58 6.37 -2.93
N GLU A 268 -7.07 7.56 -2.69
CA GLU A 268 -7.55 8.78 -3.35
C GLU A 268 -6.46 9.36 -4.24
N TYR A 269 -6.84 10.09 -5.25
CA TYR A 269 -5.92 10.70 -6.18
C TYR A 269 -6.03 12.22 -6.14
N MET A 270 -4.91 12.89 -5.83
CA MET A 270 -4.76 14.33 -5.92
C MET A 270 -5.82 15.15 -5.15
N ALA A 271 -6.35 14.59 -4.04
CA ALA A 271 -7.27 15.32 -3.17
C ALA A 271 -6.58 16.58 -2.61
N ASP A 272 -7.22 17.75 -2.78
CA ASP A 272 -6.70 19.00 -2.26
C ASP A 272 -6.69 19.03 -0.72
N ALA A 273 -6.11 20.07 -0.14
CA ALA A 273 -5.95 20.21 1.32
C ALA A 273 -7.31 20.25 2.06
N LYS A 274 -8.38 20.78 1.45
CA LYS A 274 -9.72 20.83 2.04
C LYS A 274 -10.33 19.45 2.06
N LEU A 275 -10.34 18.76 0.92
CA LEU A 275 -10.89 17.43 0.77
C LEU A 275 -10.10 16.39 1.59
N SER A 276 -8.75 16.48 1.58
CA SER A 276 -7.87 15.64 2.41
C SER A 276 -8.20 15.74 3.91
N LYS A 277 -8.56 16.93 4.40
CA LYS A 277 -8.99 17.10 5.80
C LYS A 277 -10.32 16.42 6.07
N GLU A 278 -11.26 16.47 5.14
CA GLU A 278 -12.56 15.81 5.23
C GLU A 278 -12.39 14.29 5.24
N ILE A 279 -11.64 13.74 4.27
CA ILE A 279 -11.31 12.32 4.18
C ILE A 279 -10.65 11.83 5.47
N SER A 280 -9.67 12.59 5.96
CA SER A 280 -8.96 12.25 7.21
C SER A 280 -9.91 12.18 8.42
N ALA A 281 -10.88 13.09 8.50
CA ALA A 281 -11.87 13.10 9.58
C ALA A 281 -12.80 11.88 9.48
N TYR A 282 -13.32 11.60 8.28
CA TYR A 282 -14.17 10.45 8.01
C TYR A 282 -13.44 9.13 8.30
N CYS A 283 -12.24 8.94 7.74
CA CYS A 283 -11.46 7.72 7.94
C CYS A 283 -11.10 7.51 9.42
N LYS A 284 -10.81 8.58 10.16
CA LYS A 284 -10.57 8.50 11.60
C LYS A 284 -11.82 8.06 12.37
N GLU A 285 -13.00 8.60 12.04
CA GLU A 285 -14.27 8.25 12.67
C GLU A 285 -14.61 6.77 12.41
N LYS A 286 -14.50 6.33 11.15
CA LYS A 286 -14.85 4.97 10.72
C LYS A 286 -13.75 3.94 10.99
N GLN A 287 -12.58 4.37 11.47
CA GLN A 287 -11.39 3.53 11.65
C GLN A 287 -10.91 2.90 10.33
N PHE A 288 -10.97 3.66 9.25
CA PHE A 288 -10.43 3.31 7.95
C PHE A 288 -8.99 3.83 7.83
N GLN A 289 -8.24 3.24 6.92
CA GLN A 289 -6.93 3.74 6.52
C GLN A 289 -7.06 4.37 5.14
N TRP A 290 -6.26 5.39 4.84
CA TRP A 290 -6.33 6.03 3.55
C TRP A 290 -4.99 6.59 3.10
N TYR A 291 -4.85 6.74 1.80
CA TYR A 291 -3.68 7.32 1.15
C TYR A 291 -4.13 8.28 0.05
N ASN A 292 -3.51 9.45 -0.05
CA ASN A 292 -3.71 10.42 -1.12
C ASN A 292 -2.50 10.35 -2.05
N ALA A 293 -2.64 9.71 -3.19
CA ALA A 293 -1.60 9.60 -4.20
C ALA A 293 -1.44 10.90 -4.98
N ALA A 294 -0.21 11.22 -5.40
CA ALA A 294 0.09 12.39 -6.23
C ALA A 294 -0.36 12.22 -7.70
N GLY A 295 -0.77 11.02 -8.09
CA GLY A 295 -1.27 10.67 -9.42
C GLY A 295 -1.46 9.17 -9.58
N ILE A 296 -2.05 8.73 -10.68
CA ILE A 296 -2.42 7.33 -10.94
C ILE A 296 -1.21 6.39 -11.13
N PHE A 297 -0.04 6.91 -11.45
CA PHE A 297 1.16 6.08 -11.60
C PHE A 297 1.73 5.59 -10.26
N LEU A 298 1.17 6.02 -9.13
CA LEU A 298 1.49 5.54 -7.79
C LEU A 298 3.00 5.48 -7.49
N THR A 299 3.69 6.54 -7.93
CA THR A 299 5.12 6.75 -7.65
C THR A 299 5.32 7.32 -6.23
N ALA A 300 6.57 7.48 -5.80
CA ALA A 300 6.87 8.11 -4.51
C ALA A 300 6.39 9.57 -4.49
N GLY A 301 5.65 9.94 -3.45
CA GLY A 301 5.10 11.28 -3.25
C GLY A 301 3.65 11.25 -2.77
N LYS A 302 3.27 12.31 -2.07
CA LYS A 302 1.88 12.61 -1.71
C LYS A 302 1.41 13.81 -2.49
N ALA A 303 0.13 13.86 -2.83
CA ALA A 303 -0.51 15.04 -3.40
C ALA A 303 -0.53 16.21 -2.41
#